data_01bf5e4b244632da53614c24e0f80efc
#
_entry.id   01bf5e4b244632da53614c24e0f80efc
#
_cell.length_a   1.000
_cell.length_b   1.000
_cell.length_c   1.000
_cell.angle_alpha   90.00
_cell.angle_beta   90.00
_cell.angle_gamma   90.00
#
_symmetry.space_group_name_H-M   'P 1'
#
loop_
_entity.id
_entity.type
_entity.pdbx_description
1 polymer ?
#
loop_
_entity_poly.entity_id
_entity_poly.type
_entity_poly.pdbx_seq_one_letter_code
_entity_poly.pdbx_strand_id
1 'polypeptide(L)'
;GYYFRVLTRQGPHAPGGARDYRADGKLIGGVALIAWPASWFSTGIKTFKCSMDGKVYERNLGKDTAAAAAKITAFDPGPGWAKVQ
;
A
#
# COMPACT_ATOMS: atom_id res chain seq x y z
N GLY A 1 15.83 6.99 -3.40
CA GLY A 1 14.73 7.06 -2.68
C GLY A 1 13.46 6.36 -3.05
N TYR A 2 12.50 6.56 -2.20
CA TYR A 2 11.16 6.01 -2.33
C TYR A 2 10.14 7.13 -2.41
N TYR A 3 9.10 6.91 -3.19
CA TYR A 3 7.90 7.74 -3.15
C TYR A 3 6.90 7.15 -2.19
N PHE A 4 6.05 8.00 -1.63
CA PHE A 4 5.00 7.61 -0.69
C PHE A 4 3.66 8.19 -1.11
N ARG A 5 2.60 7.45 -0.84
CA ARG A 5 1.24 7.97 -1.00
C ARG A 5 0.35 7.40 0.08
N VAL A 6 -0.53 8.23 0.61
CA VAL A 6 -1.53 7.79 1.59
C VAL A 6 -2.63 7.01 0.88
N LEU A 7 -3.00 5.87 1.45
CA LEU A 7 -4.16 5.10 1.02
C LEU A 7 -5.30 5.39 1.99
N THR A 8 -6.45 5.72 1.46
CA THR A 8 -7.59 6.22 2.25
C THR A 8 -8.66 5.17 2.48
N ARG A 9 -8.41 3.92 2.07
CA ARG A 9 -9.34 2.82 2.25
C ARG A 9 -8.61 1.48 2.29
N GLN A 10 -9.30 0.45 2.73
CA GLN A 10 -8.80 -0.91 2.69
C GLN A 10 -9.72 -1.80 1.86
N GLY A 11 -9.14 -2.87 1.32
CA GLY A 11 -9.86 -3.84 0.51
C GLY A 11 -10.33 -5.05 1.30
N PRO A 12 -10.97 -6.01 0.61
CA PRO A 12 -11.61 -7.14 1.27
C PRO A 12 -10.64 -8.12 1.96
N HIS A 13 -9.36 -8.14 1.59
CA HIS A 13 -8.38 -9.03 2.19
C HIS A 13 -7.73 -8.44 3.45
N ALA A 14 -8.04 -7.19 3.79
CA ALA A 14 -7.55 -6.57 5.02
C ALA A 14 -8.40 -7.01 6.21
N PRO A 15 -7.83 -7.05 7.42
CA PRO A 15 -8.61 -7.35 8.62
C PRO A 15 -9.79 -6.39 8.75
N GLY A 16 -10.97 -6.93 8.97
CA GLY A 16 -12.21 -6.15 9.05
C GLY A 16 -12.90 -5.94 7.72
N GLY A 17 -12.32 -6.41 6.61
CA GLY A 17 -12.91 -6.31 5.28
C GLY A 17 -12.78 -4.92 4.65
N ALA A 18 -13.41 -4.76 3.49
CA ALA A 18 -13.35 -3.50 2.74
C ALA A 18 -14.03 -2.38 3.50
N ARG A 19 -13.37 -1.23 3.62
CA ARG A 19 -13.98 -0.03 4.18
C ARG A 19 -13.19 1.21 3.78
N ASP A 20 -13.89 2.34 3.77
CA ASP A 20 -13.28 3.65 3.54
C ASP A 20 -12.87 4.22 4.91
N TYR A 21 -11.65 4.73 5.00
CA TYR A 21 -11.16 5.36 6.23
C TYR A 21 -11.70 6.77 6.44
N ARG A 22 -12.33 7.33 5.42
CA ARG A 22 -12.84 8.70 5.47
C ARG A 22 -14.29 8.74 5.92
N ALA A 23 -14.63 9.75 6.71
CA ALA A 23 -16.00 10.11 7.00
C ALA A 23 -16.07 11.63 6.94
N ASP A 24 -17.05 12.17 6.20
CA ASP A 24 -17.23 13.62 6.01
C ASP A 24 -15.93 14.29 5.51
N GLY A 25 -15.20 13.61 4.61
CA GLY A 25 -13.97 14.13 4.05
C GLY A 25 -12.74 14.04 4.94
N LYS A 26 -12.86 13.41 6.11
CA LYS A 26 -11.78 13.28 7.07
C LYS A 26 -11.38 11.81 7.27
N LEU A 27 -10.07 11.58 7.49
CA LEU A 27 -9.55 10.25 7.80
C LEU A 27 -9.76 9.96 9.29
N ILE A 28 -10.83 9.28 9.62
CA ILE A 28 -11.15 8.95 11.01
C ILE A 28 -11.19 7.45 11.29
N GLY A 29 -11.21 6.62 10.25
CA GLY A 29 -11.29 5.17 10.40
C GLY A 29 -9.95 4.47 10.26
N GLY A 30 -8.86 5.21 10.11
CA GLY A 30 -7.52 4.69 9.94
C GLY A 30 -6.77 5.39 8.83
N VAL A 31 -5.60 4.89 8.50
CA VAL A 31 -4.78 5.35 7.39
C VAL A 31 -3.83 4.23 7.00
N ALA A 32 -3.47 4.18 5.74
CA ALA A 32 -2.46 3.27 5.25
C ALA A 32 -1.53 4.02 4.29
N LEU A 33 -0.43 3.40 3.96
CA LEU A 33 0.57 3.99 3.06
C LEU A 33 1.00 2.96 2.03
N ILE A 34 1.33 3.47 0.85
CA ILE A 34 2.10 2.71 -0.13
C ILE A 34 3.43 3.44 -0.34
N ALA A 35 4.51 2.67 -0.44
CA ALA A 35 5.85 3.20 -0.72
C ALA A 35 6.45 2.38 -1.85
N TRP A 36 6.98 3.04 -2.88
CA TRP A 36 7.58 2.35 -4.02
C TRP A 36 8.89 3.03 -4.40
N PRO A 37 9.85 2.26 -4.96
CA PRO A 37 11.14 2.85 -5.34
C PRO A 37 10.97 3.86 -6.47
N ALA A 38 11.67 4.99 -6.33
CA ALA A 38 11.65 6.03 -7.36
C ALA A 38 12.20 5.52 -8.68
N SER A 39 13.18 4.61 -8.61
CA SER A 39 13.74 3.92 -9.78
C SER A 39 13.91 2.45 -9.44
N TRP A 40 13.03 1.62 -10.00
CA TRP A 40 13.05 0.19 -9.73
C TRP A 40 14.42 -0.40 -10.07
N PHE A 41 14.92 -1.26 -9.17
CA PHE A 41 16.21 -1.92 -9.24
C PHE A 41 17.39 -1.01 -8.89
N SER A 42 17.28 0.30 -9.08
CA SER A 42 18.35 1.25 -8.78
C SER A 42 18.26 1.78 -7.35
N THR A 43 17.09 2.24 -6.92
CA THR A 43 16.90 2.77 -5.57
C THR A 43 16.19 1.79 -4.65
N GLY A 44 15.67 0.69 -5.18
CA GLY A 44 15.02 -0.37 -4.42
C GLY A 44 14.28 -1.31 -5.36
N ILE A 45 13.81 -2.41 -4.81
CA ILE A 45 13.14 -3.46 -5.60
C ILE A 45 11.70 -3.62 -5.15
N LYS A 46 11.45 -3.63 -3.84
CA LYS A 46 10.14 -3.95 -3.29
C LYS A 46 9.29 -2.71 -3.13
N THR A 47 8.01 -2.89 -3.38
CA THR A 47 6.96 -1.94 -3.02
C THR A 47 6.34 -2.42 -1.72
N PHE A 48 6.05 -1.49 -0.82
CA PHE A 48 5.52 -1.80 0.51
C PHE A 48 4.15 -1.19 0.68
N LYS A 49 3.27 -1.93 1.35
CA LYS A 49 2.01 -1.41 1.87
C LYS A 49 2.05 -1.52 3.38
N CYS A 50 1.71 -0.45 4.07
CA CYS A 50 1.74 -0.39 5.53
C CYS A 50 0.39 0.08 6.05
N SER A 51 -0.12 -0.57 7.09
CA SER A 51 -1.30 -0.10 7.79
C SER A 51 -0.93 0.62 9.07
N MET A 52 -1.88 1.38 9.61
CA MET A 52 -1.67 2.16 10.82
C MET A 52 -1.34 1.29 12.04
N ASP A 53 -1.81 0.05 12.08
CA ASP A 53 -1.55 -0.88 13.17
C ASP A 53 -0.22 -1.65 13.01
N GLY A 54 0.63 -1.22 12.09
CA GLY A 54 1.98 -1.76 11.96
C GLY A 54 2.14 -2.97 11.07
N LYS A 55 1.11 -3.33 10.31
CA LYS A 55 1.22 -4.44 9.35
C LYS A 55 1.89 -3.94 8.08
N VAL A 56 2.91 -4.69 7.64
CA VAL A 56 3.70 -4.33 6.46
C VAL A 56 3.72 -5.51 5.51
N TYR A 57 3.40 -5.25 4.25
CA TYR A 57 3.44 -6.22 3.16
C TYR A 57 4.34 -5.70 2.06
N GLU A 58 4.97 -6.61 1.33
CA GLU A 58 5.87 -6.25 0.24
C GLU A 58 5.60 -7.07 -1.02
N ARG A 59 5.94 -6.48 -2.15
CA ARG A 59 5.89 -7.15 -3.44
C ARG A 59 6.83 -6.46 -4.42
N ASN A 60 7.51 -7.27 -5.26
CA ASN A 60 8.28 -6.75 -6.39
C ASN A 60 7.31 -6.53 -7.55
N LEU A 61 7.02 -5.27 -7.88
CA LEU A 61 6.12 -4.92 -8.99
C LEU A 61 6.83 -4.86 -10.36
N GLY A 62 8.16 -5.06 -10.36
CA GLY A 62 8.93 -5.14 -11.60
C GLY A 62 9.26 -3.78 -12.21
N LYS A 63 9.71 -3.82 -13.46
CA LYS A 63 10.18 -2.61 -14.15
C LYS A 63 9.12 -1.52 -14.29
N ASP A 64 7.84 -1.89 -14.25
CA ASP A 64 6.74 -0.95 -14.35
C ASP A 64 6.16 -0.58 -12.98
N THR A 65 7.00 -0.59 -11.95
CA THR A 65 6.59 -0.37 -10.56
C THR A 65 5.81 0.93 -10.39
N ALA A 66 6.27 2.03 -10.95
CA ALA A 66 5.57 3.33 -10.78
C ALA A 66 4.16 3.28 -11.35
N ALA A 67 3.98 2.70 -12.54
CA ALA A 67 2.66 2.57 -13.16
C ALA A 67 1.77 1.62 -12.36
N ALA A 68 2.32 0.51 -11.88
CA ALA A 68 1.58 -0.46 -11.08
C ALA A 68 1.17 0.16 -9.73
N ALA A 69 2.08 0.88 -9.08
CA ALA A 69 1.80 1.55 -7.81
C ALA A 69 0.70 2.61 -7.95
N ALA A 70 0.67 3.32 -9.09
CA ALA A 70 -0.35 4.33 -9.34
C ALA A 70 -1.76 3.75 -9.37
N LYS A 71 -1.91 2.47 -9.70
CA LYS A 71 -3.20 1.78 -9.75
C LYS A 71 -3.64 1.25 -8.40
N ILE A 72 -2.77 1.25 -7.40
CA ILE A 72 -3.10 0.76 -6.06
C ILE A 72 -3.80 1.88 -5.30
N THR A 73 -5.05 1.63 -4.92
CA THR A 73 -5.91 2.64 -4.28
C THR A 73 -6.33 2.25 -2.87
N ALA A 74 -6.00 1.03 -2.44
CA ALA A 74 -6.44 0.51 -1.15
C ALA A 74 -5.35 -0.32 -0.49
N PHE A 75 -5.35 -0.34 0.85
CA PHE A 75 -4.58 -1.31 1.60
C PHE A 75 -5.30 -2.65 1.51
N ASP A 76 -4.85 -3.51 0.61
CA ASP A 76 -5.49 -4.80 0.35
C ASP A 76 -4.39 -5.85 0.17
N PRO A 77 -3.96 -6.50 1.26
CA PRO A 77 -2.87 -7.48 1.21
C PRO A 77 -3.33 -8.82 0.66
N GLY A 78 -3.86 -8.81 -0.55
CA GLY A 78 -4.31 -10.01 -1.22
C GLY A 78 -3.16 -10.88 -1.73
N PRO A 79 -3.47 -11.89 -2.56
CA PRO A 79 -2.46 -12.80 -3.10
C PRO A 79 -1.32 -12.04 -3.79
N GLY A 80 -0.10 -12.56 -3.64
CA GLY A 80 1.08 -11.96 -4.24
C GLY A 80 1.81 -10.97 -3.34
N TRP A 81 1.24 -10.60 -2.20
CA TRP A 81 1.89 -9.73 -1.22
C TRP A 81 2.36 -10.57 -0.04
N ALA A 82 3.63 -10.43 0.30
CA ALA A 82 4.23 -11.17 1.40
C ALA A 82 4.25 -10.29 2.66
N LYS A 83 3.85 -10.87 3.78
CA LYS A 83 3.86 -10.14 5.04
C LYS A 83 5.31 -10.01 5.53
N VAL A 84 5.72 -8.80 5.84
CA VAL A 84 7.03 -8.50 6.40
C VAL A 84 6.93 -8.36 7.90
N GLN A 85 5.84 -7.74 8.34
CA GLN A 85 5.73 -7.43 9.76
C GLN A 85 4.27 -7.26 10.17
#